data_02dc394162405d57c5f7117348c3f7e4
#
_entry.id   02dc394162405d57c5f7117348c3f7e4
#
_cell.length_a   1.000
_cell.length_b   1.000
_cell.length_c   1.000
_cell.angle_alpha   90.00
_cell.angle_beta   90.00
_cell.angle_gamma   90.00
#
_symmetry.space_group_name_H-M   'P 1'
#
loop_
_entity.id
_entity.type
_entity.pdbx_description
1 polymer ?
#
loop_
_entity_poly.entity_id
_entity_poly.type
_entity_poly.pdbx_seq_one_letter_code
_entity_poly.pdbx_strand_id
1 'polypeptide(L)' 'MAEERQGDVLIEMIRIGNAVKVTAVDTVTGIEVSIVGAASVGEGILKRNAVNKLNYVLRKDGGRGSAGV' A
#
# COMPACT_ATOMS: atom_id res chain seq x y z
N MET A 1 -5.90 5.90 13.74
CA MET A 1 -5.75 4.93 12.66
C MET A 1 -6.97 4.97 11.77
N ALA A 2 -6.78 5.01 10.47
CA ALA A 2 -7.86 5.01 9.50
C ALA A 2 -7.72 3.81 8.57
N GLU A 3 -8.84 3.28 8.14
CA GLU A 3 -8.89 2.10 7.30
C GLU A 3 -9.85 2.36 6.16
N GLU A 4 -9.44 1.99 4.94
CA GLU A 4 -10.23 2.21 3.76
C GLU A 4 -10.07 1.01 2.83
N ARG A 5 -11.14 0.67 2.11
CA ARG A 5 -11.11 -0.46 1.20
C ARG A 5 -11.43 0.01 -0.21
N GLN A 6 -10.60 -0.38 -1.16
CA GLN A 6 -10.81 -0.10 -2.58
C GLN A 6 -10.73 -1.43 -3.32
N GLY A 7 -11.89 -1.99 -3.67
CA GLY A 7 -11.92 -3.29 -4.29
C GLY A 7 -11.28 -4.34 -3.39
N ASP A 8 -10.22 -4.96 -3.88
CA ASP A 8 -9.49 -5.99 -3.13
C ASP A 8 -8.30 -5.41 -2.34
N VAL A 9 -8.18 -4.09 -2.28
CA VAL A 9 -7.08 -3.45 -1.56
C VAL A 9 -7.60 -2.83 -0.28
N LEU A 10 -6.99 -3.21 0.82
CA LEU A 10 -7.25 -2.62 2.13
C LEU A 10 -6.13 -1.64 2.43
N ILE A 11 -6.50 -0.43 2.82
CA ILE A 11 -5.55 0.62 3.12
C ILE A 11 -5.68 1.01 4.58
N GLU A 12 -4.56 1.00 5.28
CA GLU A 12 -4.50 1.42 6.68
C GLU A 12 -3.53 2.57 6.81
N MET A 13 -3.94 3.59 7.55
CA MET A 13 -3.11 4.76 7.79
C MET A 13 -2.96 4.99 9.28
N ILE A 14 -1.71 5.15 9.72
CA ILE A 14 -1.40 5.41 11.11
C ILE A 14 -0.55 6.66 11.17
N ARG A 15 -1.02 7.65 11.92
CA ARG A 15 -0.24 8.85 12.12
C ARG A 15 0.66 8.71 13.35
N ILE A 16 1.93 9.03 13.17
CA ILE A 16 2.92 8.99 14.24
C ILE A 16 3.64 10.34 14.21
N GLY A 17 3.26 11.24 15.10
CA GLY A 17 3.83 12.58 15.10
C GLY A 17 3.52 13.32 13.80
N ASN A 18 4.54 13.76 13.09
CA ASN A 18 4.39 14.45 11.81
C ASN A 18 4.51 13.50 10.62
N ALA A 19 4.54 12.21 10.87
CA ALA A 19 4.64 11.20 9.82
C ALA A 19 3.34 10.41 9.74
N VAL A 20 3.08 9.86 8.55
CA VAL A 20 1.96 8.95 8.34
C VAL A 20 2.50 7.70 7.70
N LYS A 21 2.21 6.56 8.30
CA LYS A 21 2.51 5.26 7.69
C LYS A 21 1.25 4.79 6.98
N VAL A 22 1.39 4.44 5.71
CA VAL A 22 0.29 3.92 4.91
C VAL A 22 0.64 2.51 4.49
N THR A 23 -0.23 1.57 4.81
CA THR A 23 -0.07 0.18 4.43
C THR A 23 -1.19 -0.18 3.46
N ALA A 24 -0.82 -0.76 2.33
CA ALA A 24 -1.78 -1.27 1.35
C ALA A 24 -1.63 -2.77 1.26
N VAL A 25 -2.74 -3.49 1.40
CA VAL A 25 -2.77 -4.95 1.40
C VAL A 25 -3.68 -5.41 0.29
N ASP A 26 -3.16 -6.29 -0.58
CA ASP A 26 -4.00 -6.97 -1.54
C ASP A 26 -4.63 -8.18 -0.83
N THR A 27 -5.94 -8.14 -0.64
CA THR A 27 -6.63 -9.16 0.15
C THR A 27 -6.75 -10.49 -0.58
N VAL A 28 -6.53 -10.52 -1.89
CA VAL A 28 -6.56 -11.76 -2.65
C VAL A 28 -5.26 -12.54 -2.47
N THR A 29 -4.12 -11.87 -2.58
CA THR A 29 -2.82 -12.53 -2.49
C THR A 29 -2.21 -12.48 -1.10
N GLY A 30 -2.66 -11.54 -0.25
CA GLY A 30 -2.05 -11.30 1.05
C GLY A 30 -0.79 -10.46 0.99
N ILE A 31 -0.40 -10.02 -0.20
CA ILE A 31 0.80 -9.19 -0.33
C ILE A 31 0.50 -7.79 0.20
N GLU A 32 1.43 -7.26 0.97
CA GLU A 32 1.27 -5.92 1.52
C GLU A 32 2.54 -5.11 1.36
N VAL A 33 2.37 -3.80 1.27
CA VAL A 33 3.46 -2.85 1.21
C VAL A 33 3.15 -1.70 2.16
N SER A 34 4.20 -1.04 2.63
CA SER A 34 4.04 0.15 3.47
C SER A 34 4.93 1.26 2.97
N ILE A 35 4.46 2.49 3.13
CA ILE A 35 5.28 3.67 2.93
C ILE A 35 5.13 4.57 4.16
N VAL A 36 6.10 5.44 4.34
CA VAL A 36 6.02 6.47 5.38
C VAL A 36 6.30 7.80 4.70
N GLY A 37 5.46 8.77 4.98
CA GLY A 37 5.63 10.11 4.43
C GLY A 37 5.27 11.16 5.45
N ALA A 38 5.62 12.41 5.14
CA ALA A 38 5.27 13.53 6.00
C ALA A 38 3.76 13.75 5.98
N ALA A 39 3.19 14.02 7.15
CA ALA A 39 1.75 14.30 7.23
C ALA A 39 1.35 15.49 6.36
N SER A 40 2.27 16.43 6.15
CA SER A 40 2.02 17.62 5.34
C SER A 40 1.82 17.32 3.86
N VAL A 41 2.23 16.15 3.39
CA VAL A 41 2.04 15.75 1.99
C VAL A 41 0.56 15.53 1.68
N GLY A 42 -0.18 15.05 2.66
CA GLY A 42 -1.59 14.76 2.49
C GLY A 42 -1.87 13.29 2.28
N GLU A 43 -2.95 12.83 2.88
CA GLU A 43 -3.28 11.42 2.89
C GLU A 43 -3.60 10.88 1.49
N GLY A 44 -4.24 11.70 0.66
CA GLY A 44 -4.58 11.25 -0.70
C GLY A 44 -3.37 10.90 -1.53
N ILE A 45 -2.32 11.71 -1.44
CA ILE A 45 -1.09 11.46 -2.17
C ILE A 45 -0.37 10.24 -1.60
N LEU A 46 -0.29 10.14 -0.28
CA LEU A 46 0.37 9.03 0.37
C LEU A 46 -0.35 7.71 0.06
N LYS A 47 -1.67 7.74 0.08
CA LYS A 47 -2.47 6.58 -0.25
C LYS A 47 -2.21 6.13 -1.68
N ARG A 48 -2.22 7.07 -2.62
CA ARG A 48 -1.95 6.75 -4.02
C ARG A 48 -0.54 6.16 -4.21
N ASN A 49 0.43 6.71 -3.50
CA ASN A 49 1.79 6.20 -3.57
C ASN A 49 1.88 4.77 -3.05
N ALA A 50 1.16 4.47 -1.95
CA ALA A 50 1.13 3.12 -1.40
C ALA A 50 0.48 2.14 -2.37
N VAL A 51 -0.64 2.54 -2.98
CA VAL A 51 -1.33 1.70 -3.96
C VAL A 51 -0.46 1.45 -5.18
N ASN A 52 0.24 2.48 -5.67
CA ASN A 52 1.14 2.33 -6.80
C ASN A 52 2.28 1.36 -6.47
N LYS A 53 2.82 1.46 -5.26
CA LYS A 53 3.87 0.54 -4.83
C LYS A 53 3.35 -0.89 -4.76
N LEU A 54 2.14 -1.07 -4.23
CA LEU A 54 1.53 -2.39 -4.17
C LEU A 54 1.35 -2.96 -5.57
N ASN A 55 0.81 -2.17 -6.49
CA ASN A 55 0.61 -2.62 -7.86
C ASN A 55 1.92 -3.03 -8.53
N TYR A 56 2.98 -2.27 -8.26
CA TYR A 56 4.29 -2.60 -8.78
C TYR A 56 4.76 -3.96 -8.26
N VAL A 57 4.63 -4.17 -6.95
CA VAL A 57 5.05 -5.43 -6.32
C VAL A 57 4.22 -6.59 -6.82
N LEU A 58 2.90 -6.39 -6.96
CA LEU A 58 2.02 -7.43 -7.46
C LEU A 58 2.40 -7.86 -8.87
N ARG A 59 2.72 -6.92 -9.75
CA ARG A 59 3.13 -7.25 -11.11
C ARG A 59 4.44 -8.01 -11.13
N LYS A 60 5.41 -7.57 -10.34
CA LYS A 60 6.70 -8.25 -10.27
C LYS A 60 6.55 -9.63 -9.67
N ASP A 61 5.83 -9.72 -8.56
CA ASP A 61 5.64 -10.97 -7.85
C ASP A 61 4.84 -11.96 -8.68
N GLY A 62 3.77 -11.46 -9.31
CA GLY A 62 2.95 -12.29 -10.18
C GLY A 62 3.73 -12.81 -11.38
N GLY A 63 4.51 -11.94 -12.02
CA GLY A 63 5.35 -12.35 -13.14
C GLY A 63 6.41 -13.35 -12.71
N ARG A 64 7.04 -13.10 -11.57
CA ARG A 64 8.03 -14.00 -11.05
C ARG A 64 7.40 -15.33 -10.65
N GLY A 65 6.27 -15.26 -9.98
CA GLY A 65 5.56 -16.46 -9.57
C GLY A 65 5.09 -17.28 -10.74
N SER A 66 4.55 -16.63 -11.77
CA SER A 66 4.09 -17.33 -12.96
C SER A 66 5.25 -17.92 -13.74
N ALA A 67 6.42 -17.32 -13.66
CA ALA A 67 7.62 -17.87 -14.28
C ALA A 67 8.23 -19.01 -13.46
N GLY A 68 7.67 -19.31 -12.33
CA GLY A 68 8.22 -20.35 -11.47
C GLY A 68 9.52 -19.95 -10.81
N VAL A 69 9.71 -18.72 -10.65
CA VAL A 69 10.97 -18.16 -10.17
C VAL A 69 10.86 -17.78 -8.73
#